data_7bfd452b49bbfa6a281a054b67a06027
#
_entry.id   7bfd452b49bbfa6a281a054b67a06027
#
_cell.length_a   1.000
_cell.length_b   1.000
_cell.length_c   1.000
_cell.angle_alpha   90.00
_cell.angle_beta   90.00
_cell.angle_gamma   90.00
#
_symmetry.space_group_name_H-M   'P 1'
#
loop_
_entity.id
_entity.type
_entity.pdbx_description
1 polymer ?
#
loop_
_entity_poly.entity_id
_entity_poly.type
_entity_poly.pdbx_seq_one_letter_code
_entity_poly.pdbx_strand_id
1 'polypeptide(L)'
;LMETIGSIGVAAVIIVGGKDVIDGNINMGAFFSFLTALFMLYTPLKRIVNIYNKMQDAIAASERTFFLMDKVSDIKDGEKELSEEIRLIKFNNVCLNYGDKEVLKGINLEANKSEFIALVGSSGGGKTSLMNLLMRFYDVNSGEILINDTNLKDIKIHSLRQNIGLVTQRVYIFNDTIAKNVAYGREFNEEAVVNALKMANAYEFVSKLDYGIHSVLNEFGTNLSGGQRQRIAIARALYQNPQILIFDEATSALDNESEKEITKAINNLRNKKIIFVIAHRLSTVESADKIAVLSNGRIVDTGSDEELSKRNEIYAKLKGKALV
;
A
#
# COMPACT_ATOMS: atom_id res chain seq x y z
N LEU A 1 -4.22 -1.57 47.07
CA LEU A 1 -5.50 -1.75 47.77
C LEU A 1 -5.60 -3.13 48.47
N MET A 2 -5.27 -4.23 47.79
CA MET A 2 -5.34 -5.58 48.39
C MET A 2 -4.27 -5.81 49.49
N GLU A 3 -3.08 -5.29 49.32
CA GLU A 3 -2.01 -5.37 50.31
C GLU A 3 -2.33 -4.53 51.57
N THR A 4 -2.91 -3.37 51.41
CA THR A 4 -3.35 -2.53 52.55
C THR A 4 -4.51 -3.17 53.33
N ILE A 5 -5.50 -3.72 52.65
CA ILE A 5 -6.61 -4.46 53.31
C ILE A 5 -6.07 -5.71 54.01
N GLY A 6 -5.19 -6.47 53.40
CA GLY A 6 -4.55 -7.64 53.96
C GLY A 6 -3.74 -7.32 55.23
N SER A 7 -2.96 -6.23 55.19
CA SER A 7 -2.15 -5.80 56.35
C SER A 7 -3.03 -5.36 57.54
N ILE A 8 -4.13 -4.67 57.28
CA ILE A 8 -5.12 -4.29 58.32
C ILE A 8 -5.75 -5.54 58.93
N GLY A 9 -6.13 -6.53 58.10
CA GLY A 9 -6.69 -7.79 58.58
C GLY A 9 -5.71 -8.58 59.45
N VAL A 10 -4.47 -8.70 59.06
CA VAL A 10 -3.43 -9.36 59.83
C VAL A 10 -3.19 -8.62 61.18
N ALA A 11 -3.12 -7.30 61.16
CA ALA A 11 -2.97 -6.50 62.40
C ALA A 11 -4.13 -6.74 63.36
N ALA A 12 -5.37 -6.76 62.88
CA ALA A 12 -6.55 -7.03 63.69
C ALA A 12 -6.49 -8.43 64.33
N VAL A 13 -6.08 -9.46 63.54
CA VAL A 13 -5.91 -10.85 64.06
C VAL A 13 -4.84 -10.90 65.13
N ILE A 14 -3.72 -10.20 64.97
CA ILE A 14 -2.63 -10.17 65.97
C ILE A 14 -3.11 -9.50 67.26
N ILE A 15 -3.84 -8.41 67.18
CA ILE A 15 -4.31 -7.68 68.35
C ILE A 15 -5.38 -8.49 69.12
N VAL A 16 -6.38 -9.00 68.41
CA VAL A 16 -7.49 -9.74 69.04
C VAL A 16 -7.03 -11.10 69.54
N GLY A 17 -6.35 -11.85 68.67
CA GLY A 17 -5.89 -13.20 69.01
C GLY A 17 -4.75 -13.18 70.05
N GLY A 18 -3.89 -12.16 70.06
CA GLY A 18 -2.88 -11.96 71.09
C GLY A 18 -3.48 -11.67 72.45
N LYS A 19 -4.60 -10.92 72.52
CA LYS A 19 -5.34 -10.68 73.74
C LYS A 19 -5.96 -11.99 74.28
N ASP A 20 -6.56 -12.79 73.42
CA ASP A 20 -7.16 -14.09 73.83
C ASP A 20 -6.10 -15.08 74.35
N VAL A 21 -4.88 -15.01 73.84
CA VAL A 21 -3.76 -15.82 74.40
C VAL A 21 -3.34 -15.33 75.78
N ILE A 22 -3.30 -13.99 76.00
CA ILE A 22 -2.98 -13.40 77.31
C ILE A 22 -4.06 -13.73 78.34
N ASP A 23 -5.29 -13.68 77.95
CA ASP A 23 -6.46 -14.01 78.77
C ASP A 23 -6.64 -15.52 79.03
N GLY A 24 -5.79 -16.36 78.44
CA GLY A 24 -5.77 -17.80 78.59
C GLY A 24 -6.88 -18.57 77.85
N ASN A 25 -7.61 -17.87 76.94
CA ASN A 25 -8.70 -18.46 76.16
C ASN A 25 -8.19 -19.34 75.01
N ILE A 26 -6.99 -19.07 74.48
CA ILE A 26 -6.37 -19.79 73.38
C ILE A 26 -4.91 -20.11 73.73
N ASN A 27 -4.50 -21.30 73.35
CA ASN A 27 -3.10 -21.72 73.56
C ASN A 27 -2.21 -21.08 72.47
N MET A 28 -0.98 -20.73 72.85
CA MET A 28 0.03 -20.06 71.99
C MET A 28 0.31 -20.83 70.69
N GLY A 29 0.32 -22.18 70.75
CA GLY A 29 0.53 -23.03 69.55
C GLY A 29 -0.63 -22.95 68.57
N ALA A 30 -1.86 -22.89 69.06
CA ALA A 30 -3.04 -22.76 68.22
C ALA A 30 -3.06 -21.37 67.53
N PHE A 31 -2.67 -20.29 68.22
CA PHE A 31 -2.56 -18.97 67.66
C PHE A 31 -1.53 -18.87 66.51
N PHE A 32 -0.33 -19.39 66.71
CA PHE A 32 0.71 -19.42 65.67
C PHE A 32 0.30 -20.31 64.50
N SER A 33 -0.35 -21.46 64.75
CA SER A 33 -0.90 -22.31 63.69
C SER A 33 -1.93 -21.57 62.84
N PHE A 34 -2.83 -20.80 63.47
CA PHE A 34 -3.79 -19.98 62.77
C PHE A 34 -3.15 -18.85 61.93
N LEU A 35 -2.17 -18.12 62.50
CA LEU A 35 -1.41 -17.13 61.75
C LEU A 35 -0.70 -17.72 60.54
N THR A 36 -0.06 -18.86 60.72
CA THR A 36 0.61 -19.56 59.60
C THR A 36 -0.39 -19.96 58.53
N ALA A 37 -1.54 -20.51 58.87
CA ALA A 37 -2.59 -20.83 57.91
C ALA A 37 -3.11 -19.59 57.18
N LEU A 38 -3.28 -18.46 57.89
CA LEU A 38 -3.70 -17.17 57.30
C LEU A 38 -2.67 -16.68 56.26
N PHE A 39 -1.38 -16.70 56.57
CA PHE A 39 -0.33 -16.34 55.63
C PHE A 39 -0.27 -17.31 54.45
N MET A 40 -0.44 -18.61 54.67
CA MET A 40 -0.48 -19.61 53.60
C MET A 40 -1.67 -19.38 52.65
N LEU A 41 -2.84 -18.88 53.15
CA LEU A 41 -4.00 -18.57 52.35
C LEU A 41 -3.83 -17.29 51.51
N TYR A 42 -3.02 -16.35 51.97
CA TYR A 42 -2.83 -15.06 51.29
C TYR A 42 -2.21 -15.21 49.88
N THR A 43 -1.23 -16.11 49.78
CA THR A 43 -0.49 -16.35 48.51
C THR A 43 -1.39 -16.85 47.37
N PRO A 44 -2.22 -17.91 47.56
CA PRO A 44 -3.14 -18.38 46.53
C PRO A 44 -4.21 -17.33 46.17
N LEU A 45 -4.74 -16.55 47.14
CA LEU A 45 -5.68 -15.48 46.86
C LEU A 45 -5.05 -14.40 45.93
N LYS A 46 -3.83 -13.98 46.25
CA LYS A 46 -3.07 -13.03 45.37
C LYS A 46 -2.86 -13.59 43.97
N ARG A 47 -2.59 -14.91 43.84
CA ARG A 47 -2.44 -15.56 42.51
C ARG A 47 -3.74 -15.56 41.73
N ILE A 48 -4.88 -15.80 42.36
CA ILE A 48 -6.19 -15.77 41.68
C ILE A 48 -6.47 -14.39 41.09
N VAL A 49 -6.25 -13.32 41.86
CA VAL A 49 -6.43 -11.95 41.37
C VAL A 49 -5.49 -11.63 40.21
N ASN A 50 -4.24 -12.08 40.30
CA ASN A 50 -3.28 -11.87 39.21
C ASN A 50 -3.67 -12.66 37.95
N ILE A 51 -4.20 -13.88 38.09
CA ILE A 51 -4.72 -14.68 36.97
C ILE A 51 -5.91 -13.98 36.33
N TYR A 52 -6.84 -13.46 37.14
CA TYR A 52 -7.97 -12.68 36.62
C TYR A 52 -7.54 -11.48 35.80
N ASN A 53 -6.58 -10.70 36.29
CA ASN A 53 -6.04 -9.54 35.54
C ASN A 53 -5.40 -9.98 34.23
N LYS A 54 -4.56 -11.01 34.25
CA LYS A 54 -3.93 -11.57 33.02
C LYS A 54 -4.98 -12.09 32.03
N MET A 55 -6.06 -12.68 32.53
CA MET A 55 -7.15 -13.15 31.67
C MET A 55 -7.87 -11.98 30.99
N GLN A 56 -8.09 -10.85 31.69
CA GLN A 56 -8.66 -9.66 31.09
C GLN A 56 -7.74 -9.07 29.98
N ASP A 57 -6.44 -9.04 30.23
CA ASP A 57 -5.46 -8.60 29.22
C ASP A 57 -5.46 -9.53 27.99
N ALA A 58 -5.56 -10.83 28.22
CA ALA A 58 -5.63 -11.83 27.14
C ALA A 58 -6.93 -11.71 26.33
N ILE A 59 -8.07 -11.47 27.00
CA ILE A 59 -9.36 -11.24 26.33
C ILE A 59 -9.27 -10.00 25.43
N ALA A 60 -8.78 -8.88 25.98
CA ALA A 60 -8.64 -7.63 25.21
C ALA A 60 -7.69 -7.77 24.01
N ALA A 61 -6.61 -8.55 24.15
CA ALA A 61 -5.72 -8.84 23.04
C ALA A 61 -6.38 -9.74 21.99
N SER A 62 -7.14 -10.75 22.42
CA SER A 62 -7.88 -11.67 21.56
C SER A 62 -8.96 -10.93 20.76
N GLU A 63 -9.74 -10.06 21.40
CA GLU A 63 -10.77 -9.26 20.74
C GLU A 63 -10.19 -8.43 19.59
N ARG A 64 -9.02 -7.77 19.80
CA ARG A 64 -8.35 -7.01 18.73
C ARG A 64 -7.88 -7.90 17.60
N THR A 65 -7.38 -9.09 17.91
CA THR A 65 -6.91 -10.05 16.90
C THR A 65 -8.08 -10.57 16.07
N PHE A 66 -9.17 -11.01 16.72
CA PHE A 66 -10.36 -11.48 16.00
C PHE A 66 -11.05 -10.37 15.23
N PHE A 67 -11.11 -9.14 15.77
CA PHE A 67 -11.62 -7.99 15.02
C PHE A 67 -10.91 -7.79 13.68
N LEU A 68 -9.58 -7.98 13.65
CA LEU A 68 -8.81 -7.91 12.41
C LEU A 68 -9.05 -9.11 11.49
N MET A 69 -9.13 -10.32 12.06
CA MET A 69 -9.37 -11.56 11.30
C MET A 69 -10.77 -11.60 10.67
N ASP A 70 -11.76 -11.11 11.40
CA ASP A 70 -13.16 -11.13 10.97
C ASP A 70 -13.52 -9.92 10.09
N LYS A 71 -12.57 -8.99 9.88
CA LYS A 71 -12.82 -7.83 9.05
C LYS A 71 -12.98 -8.22 7.59
N VAL A 72 -14.20 -8.12 7.11
CA VAL A 72 -14.52 -8.33 5.69
C VAL A 72 -14.10 -7.09 4.89
N SER A 73 -13.56 -7.31 3.68
CA SER A 73 -13.22 -6.21 2.77
C SER A 73 -14.49 -5.47 2.34
N ASP A 74 -14.45 -4.14 2.37
CA ASP A 74 -15.53 -3.30 1.86
C ASP A 74 -15.70 -3.43 0.34
N ILE A 75 -14.63 -3.87 -0.36
CA ILE A 75 -14.62 -4.09 -1.80
C ILE A 75 -14.99 -5.54 -2.07
N LYS A 76 -16.17 -5.74 -2.66
CA LYS A 76 -16.64 -7.07 -3.09
C LYS A 76 -16.01 -7.41 -4.44
N ASP A 77 -15.64 -8.67 -4.62
CA ASP A 77 -15.12 -9.12 -5.92
C ASP A 77 -16.20 -9.11 -7.00
N GLY A 78 -15.78 -8.94 -8.24
CA GLY A 78 -16.66 -9.05 -9.40
C GLY A 78 -16.77 -10.49 -9.87
N GLU A 79 -17.64 -10.73 -10.84
CA GLU A 79 -17.88 -12.07 -11.40
C GLU A 79 -17.22 -12.27 -12.77
N LYS A 80 -16.97 -11.18 -13.51
CA LYS A 80 -16.47 -11.22 -14.90
C LYS A 80 -14.94 -11.31 -14.97
N GLU A 81 -14.44 -12.16 -15.85
CA GLU A 81 -13.02 -12.17 -16.21
C GLU A 81 -12.73 -11.10 -17.28
N LEU A 82 -11.59 -10.44 -17.16
CA LEU A 82 -11.08 -9.50 -18.16
C LEU A 82 -10.12 -10.26 -19.09
N SER A 83 -10.67 -11.03 -20.03
CA SER A 83 -9.91 -11.83 -20.99
C SER A 83 -9.76 -11.17 -22.35
N GLU A 84 -10.56 -10.15 -22.63
CA GLU A 84 -10.56 -9.44 -23.90
C GLU A 84 -9.46 -8.37 -23.96
N GLU A 85 -9.13 -7.96 -25.18
CA GLU A 85 -8.25 -6.84 -25.41
C GLU A 85 -8.90 -5.53 -24.90
N ILE A 86 -8.14 -4.78 -24.07
CA ILE A 86 -8.61 -3.50 -23.53
C ILE A 86 -8.43 -2.42 -24.60
N ARG A 87 -9.54 -1.90 -25.10
CA ARG A 87 -9.57 -0.87 -26.15
C ARG A 87 -9.87 0.51 -25.62
N LEU A 88 -10.66 0.57 -24.54
CA LEU A 88 -11.13 1.82 -23.96
C LEU A 88 -11.24 1.69 -22.44
N ILE A 89 -10.77 2.69 -21.75
CA ILE A 89 -11.03 2.93 -20.33
C ILE A 89 -11.77 4.26 -20.23
N LYS A 90 -12.92 4.26 -19.57
CA LYS A 90 -13.76 5.44 -19.47
C LYS A 90 -14.13 5.72 -18.02
N PHE A 91 -13.87 6.92 -17.58
CA PHE A 91 -14.32 7.47 -16.31
C PHE A 91 -15.51 8.37 -16.57
N ASN A 92 -16.69 8.03 -16.05
CA ASN A 92 -17.94 8.74 -16.23
C ASN A 92 -18.37 9.39 -14.93
N ASN A 93 -18.22 10.69 -14.81
CA ASN A 93 -18.63 11.49 -13.66
C ASN A 93 -18.18 10.91 -12.31
N VAL A 94 -16.93 10.46 -12.23
CA VAL A 94 -16.38 9.71 -11.09
C VAL A 94 -16.13 10.63 -9.91
N CYS A 95 -16.70 10.27 -8.74
CA CYS A 95 -16.44 10.92 -7.46
C CYS A 95 -15.82 9.93 -6.46
N LEU A 96 -14.91 10.44 -5.63
CA LEU A 96 -14.27 9.67 -4.55
C LEU A 96 -14.15 10.51 -3.29
N ASN A 97 -14.57 9.94 -2.16
CA ASN A 97 -14.38 10.50 -0.83
C ASN A 97 -13.50 9.57 0.03
N TYR A 98 -12.60 10.15 0.81
CA TYR A 98 -11.93 9.47 1.91
C TYR A 98 -12.54 9.94 3.23
N GLY A 99 -13.44 9.15 3.79
CA GLY A 99 -14.29 9.58 4.89
C GLY A 99 -15.15 10.78 4.44
N ASP A 100 -15.08 11.89 5.19
CA ASP A 100 -15.84 13.11 4.88
C ASP A 100 -15.16 14.02 3.84
N LYS A 101 -13.93 13.68 3.42
CA LYS A 101 -13.17 14.51 2.49
C LYS A 101 -13.42 14.08 1.05
N GLU A 102 -14.08 14.92 0.27
CA GLU A 102 -14.23 14.75 -1.17
C GLU A 102 -12.90 15.03 -1.90
N VAL A 103 -12.38 14.02 -2.61
CA VAL A 103 -11.06 14.07 -3.27
C VAL A 103 -11.19 14.13 -4.77
N LEU A 104 -12.13 13.40 -5.37
CA LEU A 104 -12.45 13.48 -6.81
C LEU A 104 -13.91 13.91 -6.98
N LYS A 105 -14.14 14.82 -7.93
CA LYS A 105 -15.38 15.60 -8.08
C LYS A 105 -15.87 15.57 -9.52
N GLY A 106 -16.49 14.46 -9.92
CA GLY A 106 -17.06 14.33 -11.26
C GLY A 106 -15.99 14.25 -12.35
N ILE A 107 -15.05 13.32 -12.22
CA ILE A 107 -13.99 13.09 -13.20
C ILE A 107 -14.58 12.45 -14.45
N ASN A 108 -14.29 13.06 -15.61
CA ASN A 108 -14.54 12.50 -16.92
C ASN A 108 -13.21 12.38 -17.66
N LEU A 109 -12.84 11.17 -18.08
CA LEU A 109 -11.62 10.90 -18.82
C LEU A 109 -11.80 9.64 -19.66
N GLU A 110 -11.28 9.67 -20.88
CA GLU A 110 -11.22 8.50 -21.76
C GLU A 110 -9.77 8.22 -22.13
N ALA A 111 -9.41 6.94 -22.07
CA ALA A 111 -8.12 6.43 -22.46
C ALA A 111 -8.30 5.31 -23.50
N ASN A 112 -7.78 5.55 -24.70
CA ASN A 112 -7.86 4.60 -25.80
C ASN A 112 -6.67 3.64 -25.81
N LYS A 113 -6.84 2.49 -26.49
CA LYS A 113 -5.75 1.55 -26.72
C LYS A 113 -4.53 2.28 -27.31
N SER A 114 -3.35 1.93 -26.81
CA SER A 114 -2.06 2.50 -27.24
C SER A 114 -1.90 4.00 -26.96
N GLU A 115 -2.74 4.58 -26.13
CA GLU A 115 -2.67 6.00 -25.75
C GLU A 115 -1.78 6.18 -24.53
N PHE A 116 -0.89 7.17 -24.57
CA PHE A 116 -0.04 7.59 -23.45
C PHE A 116 -0.62 8.86 -22.83
N ILE A 117 -1.10 8.77 -21.59
CA ILE A 117 -1.81 9.83 -20.88
C ILE A 117 -0.96 10.32 -19.71
N ALA A 118 -0.65 11.62 -19.69
CA ALA A 118 0.00 12.26 -18.57
C ALA A 118 -1.04 12.95 -17.67
N LEU A 119 -1.02 12.61 -16.37
CA LEU A 119 -1.80 13.29 -15.34
C LEU A 119 -0.92 14.35 -14.68
N VAL A 120 -1.29 15.62 -14.82
CA VAL A 120 -0.55 16.75 -14.27
C VAL A 120 -1.43 17.57 -13.31
N GLY A 121 -0.82 18.30 -12.40
CA GLY A 121 -1.54 19.13 -11.43
C GLY A 121 -0.81 19.23 -10.10
N SER A 122 -1.27 20.09 -9.22
CA SER A 122 -0.68 20.30 -7.89
C SER A 122 -0.67 19.03 -7.03
N SER A 123 0.23 18.96 -6.07
CA SER A 123 0.22 17.90 -5.05
C SER A 123 -1.15 17.91 -4.32
N GLY A 124 -1.70 16.72 -4.07
CA GLY A 124 -3.05 16.59 -3.49
C GLY A 124 -4.20 16.82 -4.47
N GLY A 125 -3.95 17.06 -5.76
CA GLY A 125 -4.99 17.29 -6.79
C GLY A 125 -5.83 16.07 -7.15
N GLY A 126 -5.51 14.84 -6.63
CA GLY A 126 -6.28 13.62 -6.86
C GLY A 126 -5.70 12.66 -7.89
N LYS A 127 -4.50 12.92 -8.44
CA LYS A 127 -3.87 12.10 -9.48
C LYS A 127 -3.68 10.63 -9.05
N THR A 128 -3.03 10.40 -7.93
CA THR A 128 -2.81 9.05 -7.37
C THR A 128 -4.14 8.40 -6.97
N SER A 129 -5.11 9.18 -6.44
CA SER A 129 -6.44 8.67 -6.10
C SER A 129 -7.21 8.18 -7.33
N LEU A 130 -7.07 8.85 -8.47
CA LEU A 130 -7.66 8.41 -9.74
C LEU A 130 -7.08 7.06 -10.19
N MET A 131 -5.76 6.88 -10.07
CA MET A 131 -5.11 5.61 -10.39
C MET A 131 -5.45 4.51 -9.38
N ASN A 132 -5.61 4.85 -8.11
CA ASN A 132 -6.06 3.91 -7.07
C ASN A 132 -7.48 3.37 -7.35
N LEU A 133 -8.37 4.19 -7.93
CA LEU A 133 -9.67 3.73 -8.40
C LEU A 133 -9.55 2.76 -9.57
N LEU A 134 -8.67 3.03 -10.54
CA LEU A 134 -8.44 2.12 -11.67
C LEU A 134 -7.86 0.78 -11.22
N MET A 135 -7.00 0.77 -10.18
CA MET A 135 -6.48 -0.43 -9.52
C MET A 135 -7.53 -1.12 -8.63
N ARG A 136 -8.68 -0.47 -8.46
CA ARG A 136 -9.74 -0.90 -7.54
C ARG A 136 -9.22 -1.17 -6.13
N PHE A 137 -8.41 -0.22 -5.60
CA PHE A 137 -8.11 -0.14 -4.16
C PHE A 137 -9.25 0.53 -3.38
N TYR A 138 -10.09 1.26 -4.08
CA TYR A 138 -11.33 1.88 -3.62
C TYR A 138 -12.39 1.73 -4.70
N ASP A 139 -13.65 1.65 -4.33
CA ASP A 139 -14.77 1.78 -5.24
C ASP A 139 -15.20 3.26 -5.32
N VAL A 140 -15.79 3.65 -6.45
CA VAL A 140 -16.31 5.02 -6.64
C VAL A 140 -17.52 5.28 -5.73
N ASN A 141 -17.63 6.48 -5.16
CA ASN A 141 -18.80 6.92 -4.40
C ASN A 141 -19.99 7.23 -5.32
N SER A 142 -19.71 7.81 -6.49
CA SER A 142 -20.69 8.01 -7.55
C SER A 142 -20.02 8.03 -8.92
N GLY A 143 -20.80 7.88 -9.98
CA GLY A 143 -20.28 7.65 -11.32
C GLY A 143 -19.83 6.21 -11.52
N GLU A 144 -19.09 5.96 -12.57
CA GLU A 144 -18.61 4.63 -12.94
C GLU A 144 -17.28 4.69 -13.69
N ILE A 145 -16.56 3.58 -13.64
CA ILE A 145 -15.36 3.35 -14.47
C ILE A 145 -15.66 2.13 -15.34
N LEU A 146 -15.51 2.27 -16.63
CA LEU A 146 -15.72 1.20 -17.60
C LEU A 146 -14.38 0.78 -18.21
N ILE A 147 -14.19 -0.52 -18.38
CA ILE A 147 -13.16 -1.10 -19.24
C ILE A 147 -13.91 -1.74 -20.42
N ASN A 148 -13.70 -1.22 -21.61
CA ASN A 148 -14.59 -1.43 -22.76
C ASN A 148 -16.03 -1.06 -22.34
N ASP A 149 -16.97 -2.02 -22.39
CA ASP A 149 -18.36 -1.81 -21.97
C ASP A 149 -18.69 -2.44 -20.60
N THR A 150 -17.67 -2.91 -19.88
CA THR A 150 -17.85 -3.58 -18.58
C THR A 150 -17.49 -2.65 -17.42
N ASN A 151 -18.41 -2.52 -16.46
CA ASN A 151 -18.16 -1.74 -15.25
C ASN A 151 -17.03 -2.40 -14.44
N LEU A 152 -16.10 -1.58 -13.94
CA LEU A 152 -14.95 -2.04 -13.16
C LEU A 152 -15.36 -2.87 -11.93
N LYS A 153 -16.53 -2.57 -11.33
CA LYS A 153 -17.07 -3.29 -10.18
C LYS A 153 -17.46 -4.74 -10.49
N ASP A 154 -17.82 -5.02 -11.75
CA ASP A 154 -18.23 -6.34 -12.18
C ASP A 154 -17.04 -7.26 -12.52
N ILE A 155 -15.84 -6.68 -12.67
CA ILE A 155 -14.64 -7.43 -13.05
C ILE A 155 -14.00 -8.03 -11.80
N LYS A 156 -13.56 -9.29 -11.86
CA LYS A 156 -12.78 -9.93 -10.82
C LYS A 156 -11.48 -9.14 -10.56
N ILE A 157 -11.23 -8.82 -9.32
CA ILE A 157 -10.08 -8.00 -8.90
C ILE A 157 -8.76 -8.64 -9.35
N HIS A 158 -8.66 -9.95 -9.26
CA HIS A 158 -7.46 -10.67 -9.70
C HIS A 158 -7.23 -10.50 -11.21
N SER A 159 -8.27 -10.71 -12.02
CA SER A 159 -8.21 -10.55 -13.47
C SER A 159 -7.89 -9.11 -13.89
N LEU A 160 -8.52 -8.13 -13.24
CA LEU A 160 -8.20 -6.71 -13.43
C LEU A 160 -6.72 -6.42 -13.18
N ARG A 161 -6.21 -6.80 -11.99
CA ARG A 161 -4.84 -6.50 -11.57
C ARG A 161 -3.78 -7.29 -12.34
N GLN A 162 -4.12 -8.41 -12.94
CA GLN A 162 -3.24 -9.10 -13.89
C GLN A 162 -2.99 -8.29 -15.17
N ASN A 163 -3.99 -7.50 -15.59
CA ASN A 163 -3.91 -6.64 -16.76
C ASN A 163 -3.31 -5.25 -16.48
N ILE A 164 -2.96 -4.95 -15.22
CA ILE A 164 -2.39 -3.66 -14.82
C ILE A 164 -1.00 -3.85 -14.23
N GLY A 165 0.00 -3.19 -14.82
CA GLY A 165 1.35 -3.05 -14.25
C GLY A 165 1.48 -1.72 -13.53
N LEU A 166 1.80 -1.75 -12.24
CA LEU A 166 2.00 -0.55 -11.43
C LEU A 166 3.48 -0.37 -11.08
N VAL A 167 3.99 0.82 -11.35
CA VAL A 167 5.31 1.28 -10.90
C VAL A 167 5.10 2.46 -9.97
N THR A 168 5.37 2.27 -8.69
CA THR A 168 5.19 3.29 -7.66
C THR A 168 6.40 4.20 -7.51
N GLN A 169 6.22 5.38 -6.93
CA GLN A 169 7.29 6.32 -6.61
C GLN A 169 8.39 5.69 -5.73
N ARG A 170 7.99 4.96 -4.70
CA ARG A 170 8.92 4.20 -3.84
C ARG A 170 9.02 2.78 -4.35
N VAL A 171 10.18 2.44 -4.91
CA VAL A 171 10.46 1.08 -5.35
C VAL A 171 10.83 0.21 -4.18
N TYR A 172 10.11 -0.90 -4.03
CA TYR A 172 10.46 -1.93 -3.05
C TYR A 172 11.25 -3.06 -3.73
N ILE A 173 12.46 -3.28 -3.26
CA ILE A 173 13.33 -4.38 -3.68
C ILE A 173 13.45 -5.35 -2.51
N PHE A 174 13.17 -6.63 -2.78
CA PHE A 174 13.28 -7.70 -1.81
C PHE A 174 14.71 -8.24 -1.75
N ASN A 175 15.12 -8.68 -0.57
CA ASN A 175 16.39 -9.39 -0.38
C ASN A 175 16.29 -10.78 -1.02
N ASP A 176 16.43 -10.84 -2.33
CA ASP A 176 16.40 -12.05 -3.14
C ASP A 176 17.06 -11.77 -4.49
N THR A 177 17.11 -12.75 -5.38
CA THR A 177 17.68 -12.59 -6.73
C THR A 177 16.90 -11.57 -7.57
N ILE A 178 17.56 -10.99 -8.59
CA ILE A 178 16.89 -10.13 -9.56
C ILE A 178 15.73 -10.86 -10.23
N ALA A 179 15.95 -12.11 -10.62
CA ALA A 179 14.92 -12.95 -11.24
C ALA A 179 13.66 -13.07 -10.39
N LYS A 180 13.82 -13.36 -9.09
CA LYS A 180 12.67 -13.45 -8.14
C LYS A 180 12.06 -12.08 -7.86
N ASN A 181 12.84 -11.01 -7.86
CA ASN A 181 12.32 -9.66 -7.76
C ASN A 181 11.44 -9.30 -8.96
N VAL A 182 11.81 -9.69 -10.16
CA VAL A 182 11.01 -9.46 -11.38
C VAL A 182 9.77 -10.35 -11.43
N ALA A 183 9.90 -11.65 -11.14
CA ALA A 183 8.80 -12.61 -11.13
C ALA A 183 7.99 -12.62 -9.82
N TYR A 184 8.14 -11.60 -8.95
CA TYR A 184 7.57 -11.56 -7.61
C TYR A 184 6.08 -11.88 -7.58
N GLY A 185 5.72 -12.87 -6.75
CA GLY A 185 4.33 -13.34 -6.58
C GLY A 185 3.76 -14.09 -7.78
N ARG A 186 4.60 -14.57 -8.71
CA ARG A 186 4.23 -15.23 -9.95
C ARG A 186 5.04 -16.50 -10.16
N GLU A 187 4.55 -17.38 -11.03
CA GLU A 187 5.31 -18.52 -11.50
C GLU A 187 6.58 -18.06 -12.22
N PHE A 188 7.71 -18.67 -11.86
CA PHE A 188 9.01 -18.29 -12.42
C PHE A 188 9.20 -18.81 -13.85
N ASN A 189 9.51 -17.90 -14.76
CA ASN A 189 9.90 -18.20 -16.12
C ASN A 189 11.10 -17.33 -16.50
N GLU A 190 12.26 -17.95 -16.75
CA GLU A 190 13.52 -17.27 -17.03
C GLU A 190 13.44 -16.41 -18.30
N GLU A 191 12.86 -16.93 -19.37
CA GLU A 191 12.72 -16.21 -20.64
C GLU A 191 11.84 -14.96 -20.47
N ALA A 192 10.75 -15.07 -19.73
CA ALA A 192 9.87 -13.94 -19.41
C ALA A 192 10.60 -12.88 -18.56
N VAL A 193 11.45 -13.30 -17.60
CA VAL A 193 12.28 -12.39 -16.79
C VAL A 193 13.24 -11.62 -17.70
N VAL A 194 13.98 -12.32 -18.57
CA VAL A 194 14.93 -11.70 -19.50
C VAL A 194 14.23 -10.74 -20.45
N ASN A 195 13.07 -11.11 -20.98
CA ASN A 195 12.27 -10.25 -21.84
C ASN A 195 11.78 -8.98 -21.12
N ALA A 196 11.28 -9.12 -19.87
CA ALA A 196 10.87 -8.00 -19.07
C ALA A 196 12.03 -7.05 -18.76
N LEU A 197 13.21 -7.58 -18.42
CA LEU A 197 14.43 -6.78 -18.20
C LEU A 197 14.87 -6.04 -19.47
N LYS A 198 14.79 -6.67 -20.65
CA LYS A 198 15.08 -6.01 -21.93
C LYS A 198 14.11 -4.87 -22.22
N MET A 199 12.80 -5.10 -22.03
CA MET A 199 11.79 -4.06 -22.23
C MET A 199 11.96 -2.88 -21.26
N ALA A 200 12.46 -3.14 -20.05
CA ALA A 200 12.72 -2.12 -19.02
C ALA A 200 14.10 -1.45 -19.15
N ASN A 201 14.87 -1.71 -20.21
CA ASN A 201 16.29 -1.28 -20.38
C ASN A 201 17.19 -1.66 -19.17
N ALA A 202 16.86 -2.76 -18.49
CA ALA A 202 17.60 -3.25 -17.33
C ALA A 202 18.60 -4.36 -17.67
N TYR A 203 18.40 -5.06 -18.77
CA TYR A 203 19.17 -6.27 -19.10
C TYR A 203 20.68 -6.00 -19.25
N GLU A 204 21.06 -4.86 -19.80
CA GLU A 204 22.47 -4.52 -20.02
C GLU A 204 23.26 -4.45 -18.71
N PHE A 205 22.76 -3.76 -17.69
CA PHE A 205 23.46 -3.70 -16.41
C PHE A 205 23.36 -5.02 -15.63
N VAL A 206 22.24 -5.75 -15.76
CA VAL A 206 22.06 -7.06 -15.10
C VAL A 206 23.02 -8.10 -15.66
N SER A 207 23.22 -8.14 -16.99
CA SER A 207 24.13 -9.09 -17.64
C SER A 207 25.61 -8.86 -17.31
N LYS A 208 25.97 -7.66 -16.81
CA LYS A 208 27.33 -7.33 -16.35
C LYS A 208 27.60 -7.74 -14.90
N LEU A 209 26.59 -8.21 -14.16
CA LEU A 209 26.76 -8.73 -12.80
C LEU A 209 27.30 -10.16 -12.85
N ASP A 210 28.08 -10.57 -11.86
CA ASP A 210 28.76 -11.88 -11.80
C ASP A 210 27.79 -13.06 -11.98
N TYR A 211 26.58 -12.96 -11.47
CA TYR A 211 25.54 -13.99 -11.55
C TYR A 211 24.34 -13.57 -12.41
N GLY A 212 24.44 -12.50 -13.20
CA GLY A 212 23.37 -12.01 -14.07
C GLY A 212 22.04 -11.85 -13.34
N ILE A 213 20.97 -12.48 -13.85
CA ILE A 213 19.63 -12.45 -13.24
C ILE A 213 19.55 -13.16 -11.87
N HIS A 214 20.51 -14.02 -11.55
CA HIS A 214 20.60 -14.72 -10.27
C HIS A 214 21.40 -13.94 -9.22
N SER A 215 21.91 -12.75 -9.54
CA SER A 215 22.55 -11.87 -8.57
C SER A 215 21.58 -11.48 -7.46
N VAL A 216 22.01 -11.65 -6.20
CA VAL A 216 21.22 -11.34 -5.01
C VAL A 216 21.25 -9.83 -4.74
N LEU A 217 20.10 -9.27 -4.50
CA LEU A 217 19.92 -7.89 -4.11
C LEU A 217 19.80 -7.78 -2.59
N ASN A 218 20.42 -6.75 -2.03
CA ASN A 218 20.24 -6.45 -0.61
C ASN A 218 18.84 -5.90 -0.34
N GLU A 219 18.46 -5.90 0.91
CA GLU A 219 17.19 -5.30 1.35
C GLU A 219 17.10 -3.83 0.88
N PHE A 220 15.94 -3.45 0.34
CA PHE A 220 15.70 -2.17 -0.34
C PHE A 220 16.62 -1.88 -1.56
N GLY A 221 17.37 -2.87 -2.04
CA GLY A 221 18.26 -2.72 -3.20
C GLY A 221 19.40 -1.70 -2.96
N THR A 222 19.96 -1.68 -1.75
CA THR A 222 21.03 -0.72 -1.38
C THR A 222 22.31 -0.88 -2.22
N ASN A 223 22.48 -2.04 -2.84
CA ASN A 223 23.60 -2.32 -3.78
C ASN A 223 23.30 -1.89 -5.23
N LEU A 224 22.19 -1.19 -5.48
CA LEU A 224 21.81 -0.68 -6.80
C LEU A 224 21.69 0.84 -6.79
N SER A 225 21.91 1.49 -7.93
CA SER A 225 21.57 2.90 -8.11
C SER A 225 20.04 3.10 -8.10
N GLY A 226 19.56 4.34 -7.89
CA GLY A 226 18.14 4.67 -7.96
C GLY A 226 17.50 4.27 -9.29
N GLY A 227 18.17 4.58 -10.41
CA GLY A 227 17.72 4.22 -11.74
C GLY A 227 17.72 2.71 -12.01
N GLN A 228 18.67 1.97 -11.45
CA GLN A 228 18.69 0.51 -11.56
C GLN A 228 17.52 -0.12 -10.80
N ARG A 229 17.24 0.34 -9.56
CA ARG A 229 16.08 -0.11 -8.81
C ARG A 229 14.78 0.14 -9.57
N GLN A 230 14.65 1.34 -10.14
CA GLN A 230 13.45 1.72 -10.89
C GLN A 230 13.25 0.84 -12.12
N ARG A 231 14.32 0.56 -12.89
CA ARG A 231 14.25 -0.34 -14.06
C ARG A 231 13.88 -1.78 -13.69
N ILE A 232 14.31 -2.28 -12.53
CA ILE A 232 13.86 -3.59 -12.00
C ILE A 232 12.36 -3.53 -11.64
N ALA A 233 11.87 -2.45 -11.05
CA ALA A 233 10.44 -2.29 -10.76
C ALA A 233 9.60 -2.22 -12.04
N ILE A 234 10.11 -1.55 -13.08
CA ILE A 234 9.48 -1.55 -14.40
C ILE A 234 9.46 -2.97 -15.00
N ALA A 235 10.56 -3.71 -14.92
CA ALA A 235 10.61 -5.10 -15.37
C ALA A 235 9.60 -5.98 -14.63
N ARG A 236 9.48 -5.83 -13.31
CA ARG A 236 8.45 -6.50 -12.50
C ARG A 236 7.04 -6.19 -12.98
N ALA A 237 6.73 -4.92 -13.26
CA ALA A 237 5.44 -4.50 -13.77
C ALA A 237 5.15 -5.07 -15.17
N LEU A 238 6.18 -5.27 -15.99
CA LEU A 238 6.07 -5.79 -17.35
C LEU A 238 6.08 -7.32 -17.44
N TYR A 239 6.47 -8.02 -16.38
CA TYR A 239 6.68 -9.47 -16.38
C TYR A 239 5.46 -10.26 -16.89
N GLN A 240 4.24 -9.85 -16.52
CA GLN A 240 3.00 -10.47 -16.97
C GLN A 240 2.45 -9.92 -18.29
N ASN A 241 3.22 -9.05 -18.96
CA ASN A 241 2.76 -8.39 -20.18
C ASN A 241 1.38 -7.69 -20.04
N PRO A 242 1.17 -6.85 -19.00
CA PRO A 242 -0.12 -6.21 -18.76
C PRO A 242 -0.51 -5.30 -19.92
N GLN A 243 -1.82 -5.08 -20.09
CA GLN A 243 -2.34 -4.19 -21.14
C GLN A 243 -2.36 -2.71 -20.71
N ILE A 244 -2.40 -2.45 -19.41
CA ILE A 244 -2.38 -1.11 -18.80
C ILE A 244 -1.10 -0.96 -17.97
N LEU A 245 -0.44 0.18 -18.09
CA LEU A 245 0.70 0.55 -17.24
C LEU A 245 0.41 1.85 -16.51
N ILE A 246 0.69 1.87 -15.22
CA ILE A 246 0.57 3.04 -14.37
C ILE A 246 1.95 3.36 -13.79
N PHE A 247 2.45 4.55 -14.07
CA PHE A 247 3.69 5.08 -13.51
C PHE A 247 3.36 6.22 -12.56
N ASP A 248 3.56 6.00 -11.26
CA ASP A 248 3.36 7.02 -10.24
C ASP A 248 4.72 7.64 -9.88
N GLU A 249 5.00 8.85 -10.40
CA GLU A 249 6.25 9.61 -10.17
C GLU A 249 7.56 8.82 -10.42
N ALA A 250 7.55 7.92 -11.38
CA ALA A 250 8.61 6.94 -11.61
C ALA A 250 10.00 7.54 -11.91
N THR A 251 10.10 8.84 -12.15
CA THR A 251 11.37 9.53 -12.52
C THR A 251 11.75 10.66 -11.55
N SER A 252 10.95 10.97 -10.52
CA SER A 252 11.10 12.18 -9.72
C SER A 252 12.41 12.31 -8.93
N ALA A 253 13.02 11.17 -8.54
CA ALA A 253 14.23 11.13 -7.70
C ALA A 253 15.49 10.65 -8.44
N LEU A 254 15.51 10.73 -9.79
CA LEU A 254 16.57 10.15 -10.60
C LEU A 254 17.49 11.23 -11.20
N ASP A 255 18.73 10.85 -11.45
CA ASP A 255 19.68 11.60 -12.26
C ASP A 255 19.27 11.62 -13.74
N ASN A 256 19.77 12.57 -14.49
CA ASN A 256 19.38 12.79 -15.88
C ASN A 256 19.68 11.60 -16.83
N GLU A 257 20.69 10.80 -16.55
CA GLU A 257 21.02 9.63 -17.35
C GLU A 257 20.02 8.49 -17.10
N SER A 258 19.75 8.19 -15.84
CA SER A 258 18.74 7.20 -15.43
C SER A 258 17.34 7.58 -15.93
N GLU A 259 16.99 8.87 -15.92
CA GLU A 259 15.72 9.38 -16.47
C GLU A 259 15.58 9.10 -17.96
N LYS A 260 16.63 9.38 -18.75
CA LYS A 260 16.63 9.10 -20.21
C LYS A 260 16.40 7.62 -20.49
N GLU A 261 17.04 6.73 -19.74
CA GLU A 261 16.87 5.28 -19.92
C GLU A 261 15.46 4.82 -19.60
N ILE A 262 14.84 5.36 -18.55
CA ILE A 262 13.44 5.06 -18.18
C ILE A 262 12.47 5.64 -19.20
N THR A 263 12.66 6.89 -19.62
CA THR A 263 11.83 7.51 -20.66
C THR A 263 11.91 6.72 -21.96
N LYS A 264 13.10 6.25 -22.34
CA LYS A 264 13.28 5.36 -23.50
C LYS A 264 12.53 4.04 -23.33
N ALA A 265 12.58 3.42 -22.13
CA ALA A 265 11.82 2.22 -21.84
C ALA A 265 10.30 2.45 -21.97
N ILE A 266 9.77 3.54 -21.40
CA ILE A 266 8.37 3.91 -21.52
C ILE A 266 7.96 4.15 -22.97
N ASN A 267 8.78 4.88 -23.74
CA ASN A 267 8.52 5.14 -25.15
C ASN A 267 8.50 3.87 -26.02
N ASN A 268 9.31 2.87 -25.71
CA ASN A 268 9.29 1.57 -26.39
C ASN A 268 7.98 0.78 -26.15
N LEU A 269 7.23 1.14 -25.11
CA LEU A 269 5.95 0.52 -24.75
C LEU A 269 4.75 1.24 -25.38
N ARG A 270 4.97 2.47 -25.90
CA ARG A 270 3.94 3.20 -26.66
C ARG A 270 3.48 2.38 -27.85
N ASN A 271 2.30 2.62 -28.31
CA ASN A 271 1.62 1.90 -29.40
C ASN A 271 1.29 0.42 -29.11
N LYS A 272 1.58 -0.07 -27.89
CA LYS A 272 1.28 -1.46 -27.49
C LYS A 272 0.37 -1.53 -26.27
N LYS A 273 0.39 -0.52 -25.42
CA LYS A 273 -0.27 -0.52 -24.10
C LYS A 273 -0.95 0.82 -23.83
N ILE A 274 -1.96 0.81 -22.97
CA ILE A 274 -2.50 2.04 -22.39
C ILE A 274 -1.57 2.45 -21.25
N ILE A 275 -1.03 3.66 -21.30
CA ILE A 275 -0.06 4.14 -20.32
C ILE A 275 -0.59 5.37 -19.61
N PHE A 276 -0.66 5.31 -18.28
CA PHE A 276 -0.91 6.46 -17.41
C PHE A 276 0.37 6.82 -16.68
N VAL A 277 0.75 8.09 -16.71
CA VAL A 277 1.88 8.59 -15.96
C VAL A 277 1.45 9.77 -15.11
N ILE A 278 1.67 9.69 -13.79
CA ILE A 278 1.61 10.86 -12.91
C ILE A 278 2.94 11.57 -13.07
N ALA A 279 2.92 12.68 -13.82
CA ALA A 279 4.12 13.35 -14.27
C ALA A 279 4.45 14.56 -13.37
N HIS A 280 5.72 14.62 -12.96
CA HIS A 280 6.33 15.76 -12.27
C HIS A 280 7.48 16.38 -13.10
N ARG A 281 7.83 15.78 -14.24
CA ARG A 281 8.88 16.27 -15.13
C ARG A 281 8.32 16.61 -16.51
N LEU A 282 8.80 17.72 -17.06
CA LEU A 282 8.36 18.25 -18.34
C LEU A 282 8.60 17.27 -19.51
N SER A 283 9.76 16.61 -19.53
CA SER A 283 10.14 15.61 -20.52
C SER A 283 9.15 14.46 -20.68
N THR A 284 8.53 14.04 -19.57
CA THR A 284 7.51 12.99 -19.57
C THR A 284 6.18 13.51 -20.12
N VAL A 285 5.82 14.74 -19.79
CA VAL A 285 4.56 15.37 -20.22
C VAL A 285 4.59 15.66 -21.73
N GLU A 286 5.69 16.21 -22.25
CA GLU A 286 5.87 16.50 -23.68
C GLU A 286 5.77 15.26 -24.57
N SER A 287 6.07 14.08 -24.00
CA SER A 287 5.96 12.81 -24.73
C SER A 287 4.56 12.20 -24.71
N ALA A 288 3.61 12.75 -23.96
CA ALA A 288 2.25 12.20 -23.85
C ALA A 288 1.40 12.52 -25.07
N ASP A 289 0.53 11.57 -25.46
CA ASP A 289 -0.47 11.80 -26.52
C ASP A 289 -1.61 12.68 -26.01
N LYS A 290 -1.94 12.54 -24.74
CA LYS A 290 -2.97 13.31 -24.05
C LYS A 290 -2.49 13.71 -22.65
N ILE A 291 -2.72 14.94 -22.28
CA ILE A 291 -2.45 15.47 -20.94
C ILE A 291 -3.79 15.78 -20.29
N ALA A 292 -4.01 15.28 -19.06
CA ALA A 292 -5.16 15.64 -18.24
C ALA A 292 -4.69 16.51 -17.07
N VAL A 293 -5.20 17.74 -17.01
CA VAL A 293 -4.85 18.73 -15.98
C VAL A 293 -5.82 18.59 -14.82
N LEU A 294 -5.33 18.13 -13.66
CA LEU A 294 -6.12 17.99 -12.45
C LEU A 294 -5.91 19.17 -11.51
N SER A 295 -7.00 19.76 -11.07
CA SER A 295 -7.00 20.81 -10.05
C SER A 295 -8.20 20.64 -9.12
N ASN A 296 -7.95 20.65 -7.80
CA ASN A 296 -8.99 20.56 -6.76
C ASN A 296 -9.98 19.39 -6.96
N GLY A 297 -9.45 18.23 -7.38
CA GLY A 297 -10.24 17.02 -7.59
C GLY A 297 -11.04 16.97 -8.88
N ARG A 298 -10.83 17.89 -9.82
CA ARG A 298 -11.49 17.93 -11.14
C ARG A 298 -10.46 17.91 -12.26
N ILE A 299 -10.81 17.31 -13.39
CA ILE A 299 -10.09 17.54 -14.64
C ILE A 299 -10.60 18.88 -15.19
N VAL A 300 -9.71 19.86 -15.21
CA VAL A 300 -10.04 21.21 -15.67
C VAL A 300 -9.83 21.38 -17.17
N ASP A 301 -8.94 20.58 -17.76
CA ASP A 301 -8.69 20.55 -19.20
C ASP A 301 -8.00 19.27 -19.63
N THR A 302 -8.13 18.91 -20.91
CA THR A 302 -7.42 17.79 -21.55
C THR A 302 -6.99 18.22 -22.96
N GLY A 303 -5.80 17.82 -23.36
CA GLY A 303 -5.29 18.13 -24.71
C GLY A 303 -3.82 17.77 -24.88
N SER A 304 -3.24 18.16 -26.01
CA SER A 304 -1.80 18.06 -26.24
C SER A 304 -1.03 19.15 -25.48
N ASP A 305 0.30 18.99 -25.37
CA ASP A 305 1.18 19.99 -24.76
C ASP A 305 1.03 21.37 -25.44
N GLU A 306 0.98 21.40 -26.79
CA GLU A 306 0.84 22.65 -27.54
C GLU A 306 -0.49 23.35 -27.30
N GLU A 307 -1.60 22.60 -27.25
CA GLU A 307 -2.93 23.13 -27.01
C GLU A 307 -3.05 23.71 -25.60
N LEU A 308 -2.66 22.92 -24.59
CA LEU A 308 -2.77 23.32 -23.19
C LEU A 308 -1.83 24.48 -22.83
N SER A 309 -0.64 24.52 -23.41
CA SER A 309 0.31 25.64 -23.20
C SER A 309 -0.26 26.97 -23.65
N LYS A 310 -1.14 26.99 -24.67
CA LYS A 310 -1.77 28.21 -25.21
C LYS A 310 -3.04 28.62 -24.47
N ARG A 311 -3.86 27.67 -24.02
CA ARG A 311 -5.20 27.96 -23.52
C ARG A 311 -5.41 27.74 -22.02
N ASN A 312 -4.52 26.98 -21.35
CA ASN A 312 -4.72 26.65 -19.93
C ASN A 312 -3.64 27.28 -19.05
N GLU A 313 -4.04 28.34 -18.31
CA GLU A 313 -3.11 29.06 -17.42
C GLU A 313 -2.53 28.20 -16.31
N ILE A 314 -3.28 27.20 -15.78
CA ILE A 314 -2.81 26.30 -14.73
C ILE A 314 -1.69 25.44 -15.31
N TYR A 315 -1.88 24.88 -16.50
CA TYR A 315 -0.86 24.09 -17.18
C TYR A 315 0.37 24.93 -17.52
N ALA A 316 0.19 26.12 -18.08
CA ALA A 316 1.29 27.02 -18.40
C ALA A 316 2.12 27.39 -17.16
N LYS A 317 1.46 27.63 -16.01
CA LYS A 317 2.15 27.88 -14.72
C LYS A 317 2.90 26.65 -14.21
N LEU A 318 2.34 25.45 -14.36
CA LEU A 318 3.01 24.20 -14.00
C LEU A 318 4.26 23.98 -14.89
N LYS A 319 4.10 24.21 -16.20
CA LYS A 319 5.19 24.09 -17.18
C LYS A 319 6.32 25.11 -16.88
N GLY A 320 5.98 26.37 -16.57
CA GLY A 320 6.94 27.42 -16.26
C GLY A 320 7.69 27.22 -14.93
N LYS A 321 7.11 26.46 -13.99
CA LYS A 321 7.77 26.05 -12.74
C LYS A 321 8.59 24.77 -12.88
N ALA A 322 8.83 24.29 -14.12
CA ALA A 322 9.46 23.00 -14.40
C ALA A 322 8.74 21.81 -13.74
N LEU A 323 7.38 21.95 -13.58
CA LEU A 323 6.52 20.92 -12.97
C LEU A 323 7.02 20.49 -11.58
N VAL A 324 7.42 21.45 -10.73
CA VAL A 324 7.90 21.26 -9.36
C VAL A 324 6.87 20.58 -8.46
#